data_5d4e9a08392ebba5e8613ab84aaef378
#
_entry.id   5d4e9a08392ebba5e8613ab84aaef378
#
_cell.length_a   1.000
_cell.length_b   1.000
_cell.length_c   1.000
_cell.angle_alpha   90.00
_cell.angle_beta   90.00
_cell.angle_gamma   90.00
#
_symmetry.space_group_name_H-M   'P 1'
#
loop_
_entity.id
_entity.type
_entity.pdbx_description
1 polymer ?
#
loop_
_entity_poly.entity_id
_entity_poly.type
_entity_poly.pdbx_seq_one_letter_code
_entity_poly.pdbx_strand_id
1 'polypeptide(L)'
;LKGKILIDTSNPLDYSTNSWGLTVSNSDSLGEQIQREFPDTFVVKSLNTIRCEIMVNPAMLAERTDVFVSGNNSQAKATVTTILRDWFGWNSIIDLGDITTSRGVEMYMALWRCFRLATSSHYFNIKLVRSA
;
A
#
# COMPACT_ATOMS: atom_id res chain seq x y z
N LEU A 1 9.19 -19.25 3.07
CA LEU A 1 8.63 -18.07 3.77
C LEU A 1 7.72 -18.43 4.95
N LYS A 2 7.60 -19.72 5.27
CA LYS A 2 6.75 -20.17 6.39
C LYS A 2 7.06 -19.42 7.69
N GLY A 3 6.05 -18.86 8.33
CA GLY A 3 6.16 -18.11 9.56
C GLY A 3 6.86 -16.74 9.45
N LYS A 4 7.17 -16.29 8.24
CA LYS A 4 7.78 -14.97 7.99
C LYS A 4 6.72 -13.92 7.67
N ILE A 5 7.07 -12.66 7.91
CA ILE A 5 6.27 -11.52 7.46
C ILE A 5 6.77 -11.13 6.07
N LEU A 6 5.84 -11.01 5.13
CA LEU A 6 6.08 -10.49 3.79
C LEU A 6 5.38 -9.13 3.65
N ILE A 7 6.15 -8.06 3.54
CA ILE A 7 5.60 -6.74 3.21
C ILE A 7 5.43 -6.67 1.69
N ASP A 8 4.19 -6.67 1.24
CA ASP A 8 3.85 -6.59 -0.17
C ASP A 8 3.66 -5.12 -0.58
N THR A 9 4.56 -4.61 -1.41
CA THR A 9 4.52 -3.24 -1.95
C THR A 9 4.10 -3.19 -3.42
N SER A 10 3.70 -4.32 -4.00
CA SER A 10 3.41 -4.46 -5.41
C SER A 10 2.02 -3.94 -5.81
N ASN A 11 1.86 -3.69 -7.10
CA ASN A 11 0.58 -3.34 -7.70
C ASN A 11 0.33 -4.23 -8.93
N PRO A 12 -0.93 -4.66 -9.17
CA PRO A 12 -1.28 -5.51 -10.31
C PRO A 12 -1.43 -4.70 -11.60
N LEU A 13 -0.39 -3.99 -12.02
CA LEU A 13 -0.44 -3.15 -13.21
C LEU A 13 -0.39 -4.01 -14.48
N ASP A 14 -1.27 -3.69 -15.43
CA ASP A 14 -1.29 -4.29 -16.75
C ASP A 14 -0.46 -3.46 -17.73
N TYR A 15 0.68 -4.00 -18.12
CA TYR A 15 1.57 -3.37 -19.12
C TYR A 15 1.33 -3.88 -20.55
N SER A 16 0.35 -4.76 -20.77
CA SER A 16 0.03 -5.28 -22.11
C SER A 16 -0.64 -4.25 -23.00
N THR A 17 -1.19 -3.20 -22.40
CA THR A 17 -1.84 -2.09 -23.09
C THR A 17 -1.25 -0.75 -22.65
N ASN A 18 -1.41 0.28 -23.47
CA ASN A 18 -1.00 1.65 -23.10
C ASN A 18 -1.97 2.33 -22.10
N SER A 19 -3.00 1.61 -21.65
CA SER A 19 -4.09 2.19 -20.84
C SER A 19 -3.88 2.14 -19.32
N TRP A 20 -2.80 1.53 -18.84
CA TRP A 20 -2.56 1.38 -17.39
C TRP A 20 -3.71 0.72 -16.65
N GLY A 21 -4.20 -0.39 -17.17
CA GLY A 21 -5.19 -1.20 -16.49
C GLY A 21 -4.60 -1.95 -15.30
N LEU A 22 -5.48 -2.60 -14.56
CA LEU A 22 -5.12 -3.56 -13.52
C LEU A 22 -5.41 -4.97 -14.02
N THR A 23 -4.51 -5.91 -13.75
CA THR A 23 -4.70 -7.33 -14.10
C THR A 23 -5.71 -8.03 -13.19
N VAL A 24 -5.92 -7.49 -11.98
CA VAL A 24 -6.93 -7.92 -11.02
C VAL A 24 -7.48 -6.70 -10.27
N SER A 25 -8.79 -6.70 -10.00
CA SER A 25 -9.46 -5.63 -9.27
C SER A 25 -10.85 -6.06 -8.78
N ASN A 26 -11.53 -5.21 -8.03
CA ASN A 26 -12.89 -5.36 -7.53
C ASN A 26 -13.06 -6.48 -6.49
N SER A 27 -13.21 -7.72 -6.91
CA SER A 27 -13.51 -8.87 -6.04
C SER A 27 -12.28 -9.65 -5.59
N ASP A 28 -11.09 -9.28 -6.07
CA ASP A 28 -9.80 -9.89 -5.69
C ASP A 28 -8.69 -8.85 -5.79
N SER A 29 -7.50 -9.18 -5.28
CA SER A 29 -6.30 -8.34 -5.30
C SER A 29 -5.04 -9.18 -5.42
N LEU A 30 -3.95 -8.54 -5.84
CA LEU A 30 -2.63 -9.19 -5.85
C LEU A 30 -2.21 -9.60 -4.43
N GLY A 31 -2.49 -8.75 -3.42
CA GLY A 31 -2.21 -9.11 -2.02
C GLY A 31 -2.94 -10.37 -1.57
N GLU A 32 -4.20 -10.56 -1.95
CA GLU A 32 -4.96 -11.79 -1.67
C GLU A 32 -4.39 -13.01 -2.42
N GLN A 33 -4.01 -12.82 -3.69
CA GLN A 33 -3.39 -13.89 -4.48
C GLN A 33 -2.08 -14.35 -3.85
N ILE A 34 -1.22 -13.43 -3.43
CA ILE A 34 0.04 -13.74 -2.74
C ILE A 34 -0.23 -14.47 -1.42
N GLN A 35 -1.21 -14.01 -0.63
CA GLN A 35 -1.55 -14.68 0.63
C GLN A 35 -2.09 -16.11 0.41
N ARG A 36 -2.86 -16.35 -0.66
CA ARG A 36 -3.33 -17.71 -1.00
C ARG A 36 -2.21 -18.62 -1.47
N GLU A 37 -1.26 -18.09 -2.23
CA GLU A 37 -0.09 -18.87 -2.72
C GLU A 37 0.86 -19.21 -1.56
N PHE A 38 0.97 -18.36 -0.56
CA PHE A 38 1.83 -18.54 0.61
C PHE A 38 1.01 -18.54 1.91
N PRO A 39 0.19 -19.58 2.17
CA PRO A 39 -0.74 -19.59 3.30
C PRO A 39 -0.06 -19.57 4.67
N ASP A 40 1.17 -20.07 4.77
CA ASP A 40 1.98 -20.09 5.99
C ASP A 40 2.81 -18.81 6.19
N THR A 41 2.68 -17.81 5.31
CA THR A 41 3.37 -16.52 5.37
C THR A 41 2.40 -15.44 5.82
N PHE A 42 2.83 -14.53 6.66
CA PHE A 42 2.02 -13.41 7.10
C PHE A 42 2.18 -12.24 6.12
N VAL A 43 1.30 -12.17 5.12
CA VAL A 43 1.34 -11.09 4.12
C VAL A 43 0.75 -9.82 4.69
N VAL A 44 1.48 -8.71 4.57
CA VAL A 44 1.03 -7.37 4.92
C VAL A 44 1.20 -6.46 3.70
N LYS A 45 0.10 -6.07 3.08
CA LYS A 45 0.08 -5.07 2.01
C LYS A 45 0.33 -3.69 2.62
N SER A 46 1.32 -2.97 2.11
CA SER A 46 1.60 -1.58 2.50
C SER A 46 2.46 -0.89 1.46
N LEU A 47 2.57 0.45 1.55
CA LEU A 47 3.46 1.30 0.75
C LEU A 47 3.16 1.35 -0.76
N ASN A 48 2.27 0.51 -1.27
CA ASN A 48 1.99 0.36 -2.71
C ASN A 48 1.38 1.62 -3.37
N THR A 49 0.89 2.56 -2.57
CA THR A 49 0.26 3.82 -3.04
C THR A 49 1.24 4.98 -3.17
N ILE A 50 2.53 4.74 -2.92
CA ILE A 50 3.51 5.78 -2.66
C ILE A 50 4.75 5.54 -3.53
N ARG A 51 5.37 6.63 -4.00
CA ARG A 51 6.67 6.55 -4.69
C ARG A 51 7.78 6.09 -3.74
N CYS A 52 8.71 5.30 -4.26
CA CYS A 52 9.73 4.61 -3.45
C CYS A 52 10.58 5.53 -2.55
N GLU A 53 10.90 6.73 -3.03
CA GLU A 53 11.67 7.70 -2.21
C GLU A 53 10.87 8.17 -0.99
N ILE A 54 9.55 8.37 -1.16
CA ILE A 54 8.66 8.78 -0.07
C ILE A 54 8.40 7.63 0.90
N MET A 55 8.39 6.37 0.41
CA MET A 55 8.17 5.20 1.27
C MET A 55 9.12 5.19 2.46
N VAL A 56 10.38 5.55 2.24
CA VAL A 56 11.45 5.49 3.24
C VAL A 56 11.78 6.87 3.85
N ASN A 57 11.18 7.94 3.33
CA ASN A 57 11.38 9.30 3.83
C ASN A 57 10.13 10.17 3.59
N PRO A 58 9.04 9.93 4.33
CA PRO A 58 7.82 10.73 4.18
C PRO A 58 7.99 12.20 4.56
N ALA A 59 9.06 12.55 5.32
CA ALA A 59 9.35 13.92 5.72
C ALA A 59 9.72 14.85 4.55
N MET A 60 9.99 14.29 3.36
CA MET A 60 10.21 15.11 2.14
C MET A 60 8.94 15.77 1.60
N LEU A 61 7.77 15.36 2.06
CA LEU A 61 6.50 16.01 1.73
C LEU A 61 6.26 17.22 2.65
N ALA A 62 5.58 18.23 2.12
CA ALA A 62 5.29 19.48 2.85
C ALA A 62 4.37 19.29 4.07
N GLU A 63 3.55 18.23 4.04
CA GLU A 63 2.62 17.92 5.13
C GLU A 63 2.70 16.44 5.50
N ARG A 64 2.21 16.10 6.70
CA ARG A 64 2.00 14.72 7.11
C ARG A 64 0.90 14.09 6.27
N THR A 65 1.16 12.90 5.77
CA THR A 65 0.24 12.10 4.98
C THR A 65 0.11 10.70 5.54
N ASP A 66 -0.79 9.89 4.97
CA ASP A 66 -1.08 8.57 5.50
C ASP A 66 -0.38 7.46 4.71
N VAL A 67 -0.06 6.39 5.42
CA VAL A 67 0.28 5.08 4.85
C VAL A 67 -0.69 4.03 5.38
N PHE A 68 -0.99 3.04 4.55
CA PHE A 68 -2.01 2.04 4.85
C PHE A 68 -1.37 0.67 5.08
N VAL A 69 -1.99 -0.13 5.95
CA VAL A 69 -1.64 -1.54 6.15
C VAL A 69 -2.89 -2.42 6.06
N SER A 70 -2.75 -3.56 5.40
CA SER A 70 -3.79 -4.60 5.28
C SER A 70 -3.16 -5.97 5.49
N GLY A 71 -3.81 -6.86 6.22
CA GLY A 71 -3.26 -8.20 6.46
C GLY A 71 -4.08 -8.99 7.47
N ASN A 72 -4.05 -10.31 7.37
CA ASN A 72 -4.86 -11.20 8.20
C ASN A 72 -4.31 -11.38 9.62
N ASN A 73 -3.01 -11.16 9.82
CA ASN A 73 -2.35 -11.39 11.10
C ASN A 73 -2.08 -10.06 11.83
N SER A 74 -2.72 -9.84 12.97
CA SER A 74 -2.62 -8.60 13.74
C SER A 74 -1.20 -8.35 14.26
N GLN A 75 -0.49 -9.39 14.67
CA GLN A 75 0.89 -9.26 15.17
C GLN A 75 1.85 -8.88 14.04
N ALA A 76 1.68 -9.46 12.85
CA ALA A 76 2.47 -9.08 11.67
C ALA A 76 2.22 -7.62 11.27
N LYS A 77 0.96 -7.17 11.28
CA LYS A 77 0.63 -5.75 11.04
C LYS A 77 1.26 -4.83 12.09
N ALA A 78 1.23 -5.22 13.36
CA ALA A 78 1.88 -4.45 14.43
C ALA A 78 3.39 -4.33 14.22
N THR A 79 4.05 -5.41 13.80
CA THR A 79 5.48 -5.41 13.47
C THR A 79 5.77 -4.48 12.30
N VAL A 80 4.98 -4.57 11.22
CA VAL A 80 5.14 -3.69 10.04
C VAL A 80 4.89 -2.22 10.44
N THR A 81 3.88 -1.93 11.25
CA THR A 81 3.62 -0.59 11.78
C THR A 81 4.82 -0.03 12.54
N THR A 82 5.48 -0.86 13.35
CA THR A 82 6.71 -0.46 14.06
C THR A 82 7.84 -0.13 13.07
N ILE A 83 8.04 -0.94 12.03
CA ILE A 83 9.03 -0.67 10.98
C ILE A 83 8.72 0.65 10.27
N LEU A 84 7.49 0.85 9.84
CA LEU A 84 7.08 2.08 9.15
C LEU A 84 7.32 3.31 10.00
N ARG A 85 7.00 3.25 11.29
CA ARG A 85 7.17 4.37 12.22
C ARG A 85 8.64 4.61 12.58
N ASP A 86 9.31 3.58 13.06
CA ASP A 86 10.60 3.72 13.75
C ASP A 86 11.79 3.76 12.76
N TRP A 87 11.66 3.11 11.59
CA TRP A 87 12.73 3.08 10.59
C TRP A 87 12.50 4.11 9.48
N PHE A 88 11.26 4.34 9.05
CA PHE A 88 10.94 5.21 7.92
C PHE A 88 10.35 6.56 8.32
N GLY A 89 9.88 6.71 9.57
CA GLY A 89 9.38 7.99 10.09
C GLY A 89 7.91 8.28 9.77
N TRP A 90 7.11 7.27 9.44
CA TRP A 90 5.68 7.45 9.25
C TRP A 90 4.96 7.76 10.55
N ASN A 91 4.23 8.88 10.59
CA ASN A 91 3.49 9.33 11.79
C ASN A 91 1.99 9.01 11.73
N SER A 92 1.47 8.71 10.55
CA SER A 92 0.06 8.34 10.36
C SER A 92 -0.02 7.04 9.57
N ILE A 93 -0.33 5.96 10.28
CA ILE A 93 -0.43 4.60 9.73
C ILE A 93 -1.84 4.11 9.99
N ILE A 94 -2.59 3.84 8.93
CA ILE A 94 -3.99 3.45 9.01
C ILE A 94 -4.11 1.95 8.72
N ASP A 95 -4.57 1.20 9.71
CA ASP A 95 -4.93 -0.21 9.54
C ASP A 95 -6.31 -0.30 8.87
N LEU A 96 -6.35 -0.83 7.65
CA LEU A 96 -7.58 -0.98 6.87
C LEU A 96 -8.33 -2.29 7.18
N GLY A 97 -7.68 -3.24 7.87
CA GLY A 97 -8.30 -4.52 8.20
C GLY A 97 -7.53 -5.72 7.64
N ASP A 98 -8.27 -6.73 7.18
CA ASP A 98 -7.68 -7.95 6.64
C ASP A 98 -7.11 -7.75 5.22
N ILE A 99 -6.55 -8.83 4.64
CA ILE A 99 -5.88 -8.75 3.33
C ILE A 99 -6.84 -8.36 2.19
N THR A 100 -8.15 -8.55 2.33
CA THR A 100 -9.12 -8.17 1.30
C THR A 100 -9.18 -6.66 1.08
N THR A 101 -8.79 -5.86 2.07
CA THR A 101 -8.72 -4.40 1.94
C THR A 101 -7.59 -3.94 1.02
N SER A 102 -6.68 -4.84 0.62
CA SER A 102 -5.70 -4.60 -0.46
C SER A 102 -6.37 -4.20 -1.77
N ARG A 103 -7.61 -4.64 -2.02
CA ARG A 103 -8.40 -4.24 -3.21
C ARG A 103 -8.47 -2.73 -3.36
N GLY A 104 -8.77 -2.03 -2.26
CA GLY A 104 -8.92 -0.57 -2.26
C GLY A 104 -7.62 0.15 -2.59
N VAL A 105 -6.52 -0.22 -1.94
CA VAL A 105 -5.22 0.44 -2.16
C VAL A 105 -4.59 0.08 -3.50
N GLU A 106 -4.89 -1.09 -4.07
CA GLU A 106 -4.47 -1.45 -5.42
C GLU A 106 -5.30 -0.70 -6.48
N MET A 107 -6.62 -0.61 -6.33
CA MET A 107 -7.49 0.17 -7.23
C MET A 107 -7.21 1.67 -7.19
N TYR A 108 -6.67 2.19 -6.09
CA TYR A 108 -6.22 3.59 -6.00
C TYR A 108 -5.19 3.95 -7.08
N MET A 109 -4.47 3.01 -7.65
CA MET A 109 -3.46 3.26 -8.68
C MET A 109 -4.02 3.96 -9.93
N ALA A 110 -5.30 3.79 -10.22
CA ALA A 110 -5.96 4.54 -11.30
C ALA A 110 -6.00 6.06 -10.99
N LEU A 111 -6.37 6.42 -9.77
CA LEU A 111 -6.38 7.82 -9.31
C LEU A 111 -4.95 8.37 -9.13
N TRP A 112 -4.02 7.56 -8.64
CA TRP A 112 -2.60 7.92 -8.52
C TRP A 112 -2.03 8.37 -9.88
N ARG A 113 -2.34 7.62 -10.94
CA ARG A 113 -1.94 7.99 -12.31
C ARG A 113 -2.53 9.33 -12.72
N CYS A 114 -3.81 9.59 -12.42
CA CYS A 114 -4.44 10.86 -12.71
C CYS A 114 -3.73 12.02 -12.01
N PHE A 115 -3.39 11.88 -10.75
CA PHE A 115 -2.63 12.89 -10.01
C PHE A 115 -1.24 13.13 -10.62
N ARG A 116 -0.53 12.06 -10.97
CA ARG A 116 0.77 12.16 -11.63
C ARG A 116 0.70 12.97 -12.92
N LEU A 117 -0.32 12.73 -13.76
CA LEU A 117 -0.50 13.43 -15.02
C LEU A 117 -0.91 14.90 -14.80
N ALA A 118 -1.83 15.14 -13.88
CA ALA A 118 -2.33 16.49 -13.60
C ALA A 118 -1.27 17.40 -12.96
N THR A 119 -0.40 16.85 -12.13
CA THR A 119 0.63 17.63 -11.41
C THR A 119 2.00 17.59 -12.07
N SER A 120 2.19 16.73 -13.09
CA SER A 120 3.49 16.44 -13.70
C SER A 120 4.56 16.03 -12.67
N SER A 121 4.14 15.45 -11.55
CA SER A 121 5.00 15.03 -10.43
C SER A 121 4.66 13.62 -9.99
N HIS A 122 5.66 12.93 -9.42
CA HIS A 122 5.50 11.66 -8.70
C HIS A 122 5.63 11.85 -7.18
N TYR A 123 5.98 13.06 -6.75
CA TYR A 123 6.27 13.37 -5.34
C TYR A 123 5.02 13.94 -4.67
N PHE A 124 4.07 13.07 -4.41
CA PHE A 124 2.83 13.37 -3.69
C PHE A 124 2.36 12.15 -2.90
N ASN A 125 1.48 12.39 -1.97
CA ASN A 125 0.72 11.37 -1.26
C ASN A 125 -0.63 11.97 -0.82
N ILE A 126 -1.48 11.15 -0.24
CA ILE A 126 -2.80 11.55 0.25
C ILE A 126 -2.88 11.45 1.76
N LYS A 127 -3.85 12.14 2.35
CA LYS A 127 -4.22 11.98 3.75
C LYS A 127 -5.74 11.91 3.90
N LEU A 128 -6.19 11.12 4.87
CA LEU A 128 -7.59 11.03 5.25
C LEU A 128 -7.89 12.09 6.30
N VAL A 129 -8.71 13.07 5.94
CA VAL A 129 -9.21 14.09 6.89
C VAL A 129 -10.57 13.62 7.40
N ARG A 130 -10.69 13.52 8.71
CA ARG A 130 -11.92 13.08 9.38
C ARG A 130 -12.55 14.23 10.15
N SER A 131 -13.87 14.16 10.38
CA SER A 131 -14.54 15.03 11.34
C SER A 131 -13.96 14.83 12.74
N ALA A 132 -13.97 15.89 13.49
CA ALA A 132 -13.51 15.85 14.87
C ALA A 132 -14.38 14.93 15.75
#